data_e344f8bc6e18eeead78c81973fe47eca
#
_entry.id   e344f8bc6e18eeead78c81973fe47eca
#
_cell.length_a   1.000
_cell.length_b   1.000
_cell.length_c   1.000
_cell.angle_alpha   90.00
_cell.angle_beta   90.00
_cell.angle_gamma   90.00
#
_symmetry.space_group_name_H-M   'P 1'
#
loop_
_entity.id
_entity.type
_entity.pdbx_description
1 polymer ?
#
loop_
_entity_poly.entity_id
_entity_poly.type
_entity_poly.pdbx_seq_one_letter_code
_entity_poly.pdbx_strand_id
1 'polypeptide(L)'
;MINVIDSMCGSGKSTKMFKMMQESYGKNPNKRFLYVTPFLSEIDERVPKELPSMNFKTPENKGSGKLSSLCDLVTKGDNIATTHVLFSVLTSEIVDQIIKMQYVLVIDEAIGCVGLLNNELKKSDTTALLKSNMVFVDEE
;
A
#
# COMPACT_ATOMS: atom_id res chain seq x y z
N MET A 1 -7.33 -12.90 -2.34
CA MET A 1 -6.82 -13.13 -3.72
C MET A 1 -5.83 -12.05 -4.05
N ILE A 2 -4.62 -12.41 -4.53
CA ILE A 2 -3.58 -11.46 -4.94
C ILE A 2 -3.50 -11.51 -6.47
N ASN A 3 -3.57 -10.34 -7.11
CA ASN A 3 -3.40 -10.19 -8.55
C ASN A 3 -2.08 -9.44 -8.81
N VAL A 4 -1.20 -10.01 -9.61
CA VAL A 4 0.07 -9.40 -10.00
C VAL A 4 -0.01 -8.99 -11.46
N ILE A 5 0.33 -7.73 -11.75
CA ILE A 5 0.44 -7.22 -13.12
C ILE A 5 1.93 -7.01 -13.38
N ASP A 6 2.54 -7.98 -14.05
CA ASP A 6 3.93 -7.87 -14.49
C ASP A 6 3.98 -7.54 -15.99
N SER A 7 4.72 -6.48 -16.31
CA SER A 7 4.96 -6.08 -17.70
C SER A 7 6.10 -5.04 -17.77
N MET A 8 6.65 -4.83 -18.96
CA MET A 8 7.78 -3.91 -19.17
C MET A 8 7.48 -2.49 -18.69
N CYS A 9 8.51 -1.75 -18.30
CA CYS A 9 8.40 -0.35 -17.93
C CYS A 9 7.79 0.46 -19.08
N GLY A 10 6.88 1.39 -18.80
CA GLY A 10 6.21 2.21 -19.83
C GLY A 10 5.06 1.50 -20.57
N SER A 11 4.72 0.26 -20.26
CA SER A 11 3.64 -0.51 -20.94
C SER A 11 2.21 -0.12 -20.54
N GLY A 12 2.03 0.93 -19.73
CA GLY A 12 0.71 1.39 -19.29
C GLY A 12 0.13 0.60 -18.11
N LYS A 13 0.97 -0.04 -17.28
CA LYS A 13 0.54 -0.79 -16.08
C LYS A 13 -0.39 0.00 -15.17
N SER A 14 0.02 1.20 -14.77
CA SER A 14 -0.76 2.04 -13.86
C SER A 14 -2.10 2.48 -14.50
N THR A 15 -2.12 2.78 -15.81
CA THR A 15 -3.37 3.08 -16.53
C THR A 15 -4.32 1.89 -16.56
N LYS A 16 -3.80 0.68 -16.80
CA LYS A 16 -4.60 -0.55 -16.74
C LYS A 16 -5.14 -0.80 -15.33
N MET A 17 -4.31 -0.58 -14.33
CA MET A 17 -4.69 -0.71 -12.91
C MET A 17 -5.81 0.28 -12.55
N PHE A 18 -5.69 1.55 -12.92
CA PHE A 18 -6.73 2.55 -12.70
C PHE A 18 -8.05 2.19 -13.37
N LYS A 19 -8.00 1.67 -14.60
CA LYS A 19 -9.20 1.17 -15.28
C LYS A 19 -9.87 0.02 -14.51
N MET A 20 -9.08 -0.94 -14.00
CA MET A 20 -9.60 -2.03 -13.18
C MET A 20 -10.21 -1.53 -11.86
N MET A 21 -9.62 -0.51 -11.24
CA MET A 21 -10.17 0.13 -10.04
C MET A 21 -11.52 0.81 -10.35
N GLN A 22 -11.62 1.58 -11.43
CA GLN A 22 -12.86 2.22 -11.88
C GLN A 22 -13.96 1.20 -12.17
N GLU A 23 -13.65 0.14 -12.92
CA GLU A 23 -14.61 -0.92 -13.22
C GLU A 23 -15.09 -1.63 -11.95
N SER A 24 -14.18 -1.90 -11.01
CA SER A 24 -14.51 -2.52 -9.74
C SER A 24 -15.36 -1.62 -8.85
N TYR A 25 -15.05 -0.33 -8.80
CA TYR A 25 -15.82 0.68 -8.07
C TYR A 25 -17.19 0.91 -8.69
N GLY A 26 -17.27 0.96 -10.03
CA GLY A 26 -18.56 1.08 -10.74
C GLY A 26 -19.52 -0.08 -10.48
N LYS A 27 -18.98 -1.32 -10.31
CA LYS A 27 -19.78 -2.50 -9.92
C LYS A 27 -20.20 -2.48 -8.46
N ASN A 28 -19.39 -1.90 -7.57
CA ASN A 28 -19.67 -1.80 -6.15
C ASN A 28 -19.05 -0.51 -5.57
N PRO A 29 -19.83 0.59 -5.49
CA PRO A 29 -19.35 1.86 -4.95
C PRO A 29 -18.99 1.84 -3.46
N ASN A 30 -19.37 0.78 -2.73
CA ASN A 30 -19.01 0.61 -1.32
C ASN A 30 -17.61 0.02 -1.14
N LYS A 31 -16.94 -0.39 -2.22
CA LYS A 31 -15.55 -0.83 -2.16
C LYS A 31 -14.64 0.34 -1.78
N ARG A 32 -13.72 0.05 -0.89
CA ARG A 32 -12.69 0.98 -0.42
C ARG A 32 -11.34 0.60 -0.97
N PHE A 33 -10.59 1.57 -1.41
CA PHE A 33 -9.28 1.37 -2.01
C PHE A 33 -8.21 2.09 -1.21
N LEU A 34 -7.10 1.39 -0.97
CA LEU A 34 -5.86 1.97 -0.47
C LEU A 34 -4.82 1.85 -1.59
N TYR A 35 -4.56 2.95 -2.29
CA TYR A 35 -3.57 3.06 -3.34
C TYR A 35 -2.24 3.51 -2.79
N VAL A 36 -1.19 2.77 -3.08
CA VAL A 36 0.16 2.98 -2.56
C VAL A 36 1.15 3.11 -3.71
N THR A 37 1.84 4.24 -3.81
CA THR A 37 2.79 4.55 -4.88
C THR A 37 4.05 5.22 -4.32
N PRO A 38 5.22 5.10 -4.95
CA PRO A 38 6.42 5.83 -4.52
C PRO A 38 6.36 7.33 -4.87
N PHE A 39 5.49 7.74 -5.80
CA PHE A 39 5.51 9.08 -6.40
C PHE A 39 4.40 10.00 -5.88
N LEU A 40 4.77 11.14 -5.28
CA LEU A 40 3.84 12.17 -4.84
C LEU A 40 3.05 12.76 -6.01
N SER A 41 3.68 12.95 -7.17
CA SER A 41 3.01 13.48 -8.37
C SER A 41 1.83 12.60 -8.84
N GLU A 42 1.92 11.29 -8.66
CA GLU A 42 0.80 10.39 -8.94
C GLU A 42 -0.38 10.64 -7.99
N ILE A 43 -0.10 10.85 -6.72
CA ILE A 43 -1.10 11.10 -5.68
C ILE A 43 -1.78 12.46 -5.91
N ASP A 44 -0.99 13.50 -6.18
CA ASP A 44 -1.47 14.88 -6.20
C ASP A 44 -2.09 15.27 -7.55
N GLU A 45 -1.64 14.67 -8.65
CA GLU A 45 -2.05 15.07 -10.00
C GLU A 45 -2.81 13.96 -10.73
N ARG A 46 -2.24 12.75 -10.79
CA ARG A 46 -2.74 11.70 -11.66
C ARG A 46 -3.99 11.01 -11.08
N VAL A 47 -3.96 10.66 -9.81
CA VAL A 47 -5.10 10.01 -9.14
C VAL A 47 -6.36 10.89 -9.21
N PRO A 48 -6.34 12.19 -8.86
CA PRO A 48 -7.52 13.04 -8.98
C PRO A 48 -8.00 13.20 -10.42
N LYS A 49 -7.08 13.22 -11.38
CA LYS A 49 -7.39 13.39 -12.81
C LYS A 49 -8.01 12.13 -13.42
N GLU A 50 -7.44 10.96 -13.14
CA GLU A 50 -7.86 9.70 -13.75
C GLU A 50 -8.99 9.01 -12.97
N LEU A 51 -9.09 9.24 -11.64
CA LEU A 51 -10.09 8.61 -10.75
C LEU A 51 -11.00 9.62 -10.03
N PRO A 52 -11.56 10.65 -10.72
CA PRO A 52 -12.29 11.72 -10.04
C PRO A 52 -13.55 11.23 -9.30
N SER A 53 -14.22 10.20 -9.82
CA SER A 53 -15.43 9.64 -9.22
C SER A 53 -15.18 8.87 -7.92
N MET A 54 -13.94 8.44 -7.67
CA MET A 54 -13.58 7.67 -6.51
C MET A 54 -13.18 8.54 -5.30
N ASN A 55 -13.01 9.85 -5.49
CA ASN A 55 -12.74 10.84 -4.43
C ASN A 55 -11.63 10.42 -3.46
N PHE A 56 -10.48 10.07 -3.98
CA PHE A 56 -9.33 9.70 -3.17
C PHE A 56 -8.91 10.83 -2.23
N LYS A 57 -8.57 10.49 -0.99
CA LYS A 57 -8.03 11.37 0.02
C LYS A 57 -6.57 11.04 0.28
N THR A 58 -5.79 12.06 0.60
CA THR A 58 -4.38 11.92 0.93
C THR A 58 -4.17 12.28 2.41
N PRO A 59 -3.41 11.47 3.16
CA PRO A 59 -3.08 11.80 4.55
C PRO A 59 -2.30 13.10 4.66
N GLU A 60 -2.80 14.05 5.44
CA GLU A 60 -2.22 15.37 5.63
C GLU A 60 -1.51 15.48 6.99
N ASN A 61 -0.51 16.35 7.09
CA ASN A 61 0.17 16.63 8.34
C ASN A 61 -0.58 17.73 9.11
N LYS A 62 -1.67 17.36 9.79
CA LYS A 62 -2.49 18.27 10.61
C LYS A 62 -2.17 18.05 12.09
N GLY A 63 -1.10 18.65 12.60
CA GLY A 63 -0.77 18.67 14.03
C GLY A 63 -0.44 17.31 14.67
N SER A 64 -1.26 16.31 14.49
CA SER A 64 -1.09 14.91 14.96
C SER A 64 -0.26 14.02 14.06
N GLY A 65 0.22 14.54 12.93
CA GLY A 65 1.04 13.80 11.96
C GLY A 65 0.25 13.04 10.90
N LYS A 66 0.95 12.66 9.81
CA LYS A 66 0.35 11.96 8.66
C LYS A 66 -0.22 10.59 9.01
N LEU A 67 0.37 9.89 9.99
CA LEU A 67 -0.08 8.57 10.39
C LEU A 67 -1.45 8.62 11.08
N SER A 68 -1.66 9.63 11.96
CA SER A 68 -2.95 9.88 12.59
C SER A 68 -4.03 10.24 11.56
N SER A 69 -3.67 11.10 10.59
CA SER A 69 -4.57 11.46 9.49
C SER A 69 -4.96 10.23 8.66
N LEU A 70 -4.02 9.32 8.39
CA LEU A 70 -4.31 8.05 7.70
C LEU A 70 -5.29 7.19 8.51
N CYS A 71 -5.10 7.07 9.81
CA CYS A 71 -5.99 6.33 10.71
C CYS A 71 -7.43 6.88 10.66
N ASP A 72 -7.58 8.20 10.68
CA ASP A 72 -8.88 8.86 10.57
C ASP A 72 -9.57 8.56 9.22
N LEU A 73 -8.82 8.60 8.11
CA LEU A 73 -9.34 8.28 6.79
C LEU A 73 -9.78 6.81 6.68
N VAL A 74 -8.96 5.88 7.22
CA VAL A 74 -9.31 4.46 7.28
C VAL A 74 -10.60 4.26 8.07
N THR A 75 -10.72 4.89 9.23
CA THR A 75 -11.90 4.77 10.11
C THR A 75 -13.17 5.30 9.42
N LYS A 76 -13.05 6.38 8.64
CA LYS A 76 -14.16 6.94 7.84
C LYS A 76 -14.53 6.08 6.63
N GLY A 77 -13.65 5.20 6.20
CA GLY A 77 -13.84 4.37 5.01
C GLY A 77 -13.65 5.11 3.71
N ASP A 78 -12.82 6.16 3.71
CA ASP A 78 -12.47 6.91 2.50
C ASP A 78 -11.58 6.06 1.57
N ASN A 79 -11.62 6.33 0.26
CA ASN A 79 -10.58 5.89 -0.65
C ASN A 79 -9.30 6.68 -0.38
N ILE A 80 -8.18 6.00 -0.22
CA ILE A 80 -6.94 6.61 0.26
C ILE A 80 -5.82 6.41 -0.75
N ALA A 81 -5.12 7.50 -1.10
CA ALA A 81 -3.86 7.45 -1.83
C ALA A 81 -2.71 7.85 -0.90
N THR A 82 -1.65 7.03 -0.86
CA THR A 82 -0.54 7.24 0.06
C THR A 82 0.79 6.80 -0.55
N THR A 83 1.89 7.21 0.08
CA THR A 83 3.23 6.83 -0.36
C THR A 83 3.69 5.51 0.27
N HIS A 84 4.64 4.83 -0.40
CA HIS A 84 5.34 3.67 0.17
C HIS A 84 5.94 3.97 1.54
N VAL A 85 6.52 5.16 1.73
CA VAL A 85 7.14 5.57 2.99
C VAL A 85 6.11 5.58 4.13
N LEU A 86 4.93 6.19 3.92
CA LEU A 86 3.90 6.21 4.96
C LEU A 86 3.29 4.82 5.17
N PHE A 87 3.13 4.03 4.12
CA PHE A 87 2.63 2.66 4.19
C PHE A 87 3.57 1.75 4.98
N SER A 88 4.89 1.91 4.86
CA SER A 88 5.89 1.08 5.55
C SER A 88 5.95 1.30 7.08
N VAL A 89 5.39 2.40 7.59
CA VAL A 89 5.38 2.73 9.02
C VAL A 89 3.99 2.54 9.66
N LEU A 90 3.09 1.81 9.00
CA LEU A 90 1.78 1.49 9.58
C LEU A 90 1.92 0.69 10.87
N THR A 91 1.12 1.06 11.86
CA THR A 91 1.01 0.28 13.09
C THR A 91 0.08 -0.93 12.90
N SER A 92 0.22 -1.93 13.77
CA SER A 92 -0.66 -3.12 13.75
C SER A 92 -2.14 -2.74 13.85
N GLU A 93 -2.47 -1.74 14.66
CA GLU A 93 -3.84 -1.28 14.86
C GLU A 93 -4.46 -0.72 13.56
N ILE A 94 -3.65 0.03 12.77
CA ILE A 94 -4.11 0.57 11.50
C ILE A 94 -4.27 -0.55 10.46
N VAL A 95 -3.35 -1.51 10.45
CA VAL A 95 -3.43 -2.68 9.58
C VAL A 95 -4.68 -3.50 9.88
N ASP A 96 -4.98 -3.74 11.15
CA ASP A 96 -6.19 -4.46 11.58
C ASP A 96 -7.47 -3.72 11.15
N GLN A 97 -7.49 -2.40 11.22
CA GLN A 97 -8.61 -1.60 10.73
C GLN A 97 -8.76 -1.69 9.20
N ILE A 98 -7.66 -1.62 8.44
CA ILE A 98 -7.66 -1.78 6.98
C ILE A 98 -8.26 -3.15 6.61
N ILE A 99 -7.87 -4.21 7.30
CA ILE A 99 -8.40 -5.57 7.10
C ILE A 99 -9.89 -5.63 7.46
N LYS A 100 -10.27 -5.14 8.64
CA LYS A 100 -11.66 -5.11 9.12
C LYS A 100 -12.58 -4.34 8.18
N MET A 101 -12.12 -3.24 7.63
CA MET A 101 -12.85 -2.40 6.69
C MET A 101 -12.82 -2.94 5.25
N GLN A 102 -12.15 -4.07 5.02
CA GLN A 102 -12.07 -4.77 3.73
C GLN A 102 -11.53 -3.90 2.58
N TYR A 103 -10.49 -3.13 2.85
CA TYR A 103 -9.83 -2.34 1.81
C TYR A 103 -9.23 -3.24 0.71
N VAL A 104 -9.38 -2.81 -0.52
CA VAL A 104 -8.61 -3.34 -1.65
C VAL A 104 -7.29 -2.60 -1.69
N LEU A 105 -6.20 -3.30 -1.35
CA LEU A 105 -4.86 -2.76 -1.42
C LEU A 105 -4.36 -2.81 -2.87
N VAL A 106 -3.93 -1.68 -3.39
CA VAL A 106 -3.36 -1.52 -4.73
C VAL A 106 -1.99 -0.90 -4.58
N ILE A 107 -0.96 -1.66 -4.94
CA ILE A 107 0.44 -1.22 -4.84
C ILE A 107 0.97 -0.99 -6.26
N ASP A 108 1.36 0.23 -6.56
CA ASP A 108 2.05 0.59 -7.78
C ASP A 108 3.55 0.57 -7.52
N GLU A 109 4.24 -0.23 -8.29
CA GLU A 109 5.63 -0.65 -8.11
C GLU A 109 5.88 -1.52 -6.85
N ALA A 110 6.90 -2.37 -6.95
CA ALA A 110 7.29 -3.22 -5.83
C ALA A 110 7.79 -2.37 -4.66
N ILE A 111 7.15 -2.52 -3.52
CA ILE A 111 7.72 -1.98 -2.28
C ILE A 111 9.01 -2.78 -2.04
N GLY A 112 10.10 -2.08 -1.79
CA GLY A 112 11.36 -2.71 -1.38
C GLY A 112 11.17 -3.41 -0.03
N CYS A 113 10.63 -4.63 -0.08
CA CYS A 113 10.42 -5.45 1.12
C CYS A 113 11.74 -6.01 1.67
N VAL A 114 12.82 -5.91 0.88
CA VAL A 114 14.16 -6.33 1.28
C VAL A 114 15.04 -5.09 1.35
N GLY A 115 15.24 -4.57 2.54
CA GLY A 115 16.30 -3.61 2.84
C GLY A 115 17.59 -4.37 3.15
N LEU A 116 18.70 -3.93 2.58
CA LEU A 116 19.99 -4.34 3.10
C LEU A 116 20.08 -3.83 4.55
N LEU A 117 20.04 -4.74 5.50
CA LEU A 117 20.35 -4.41 6.89
C LEU A 117 21.84 -4.04 6.92
N ASN A 118 22.12 -2.74 7.09
CA ASN A 118 23.50 -2.25 7.26
C ASN A 118 24.13 -2.72 8.59
N ASN A 119 23.38 -3.44 9.41
CA ASN A 119 23.85 -4.06 10.64
C ASN A 119 23.93 -5.57 10.45
N GLU A 120 25.08 -6.16 10.81
CA GLU A 120 25.23 -7.61 10.86
C GLU A 120 24.17 -8.19 11.81
N LEU A 121 23.38 -9.13 11.30
CA LEU A 121 22.43 -9.89 12.10
C LEU A 121 23.21 -10.66 13.17
N LYS A 122 22.85 -10.46 14.43
CA LYS A 122 23.42 -11.27 15.51
C LYS A 122 22.95 -12.72 15.35
N LYS A 123 23.78 -13.68 15.79
CA LYS A 123 23.41 -15.12 15.75
C LYS A 123 22.05 -15.41 16.41
N SER A 124 21.69 -14.65 17.46
CA SER A 124 20.38 -14.71 18.11
C SER A 124 19.24 -14.39 17.15
N ASP A 125 19.41 -13.37 16.30
CA ASP A 125 18.38 -12.89 15.41
C ASP A 125 18.15 -13.86 14.24
N THR A 126 19.24 -14.40 13.71
CA THR A 126 19.20 -15.47 12.68
C THR A 126 18.48 -16.71 13.21
N THR A 127 18.78 -17.12 14.46
CA THR A 127 18.11 -18.27 15.08
C THR A 127 16.63 -18.01 15.32
N ALA A 128 16.25 -16.79 15.70
CA ALA A 128 14.84 -16.40 15.90
C ALA A 128 14.06 -16.39 14.57
N LEU A 129 14.68 -15.87 13.49
CA LEU A 129 14.08 -15.84 12.15
C LEU A 129 13.85 -17.24 11.59
N LEU A 130 14.82 -18.15 11.75
CA LEU A 130 14.68 -19.55 11.33
C LEU A 130 13.60 -20.28 12.12
N LYS A 131 13.52 -20.05 13.44
CA LYS A 131 12.48 -20.66 14.30
C LYS A 131 11.08 -20.13 14.02
N SER A 132 10.95 -18.92 13.50
CA SER A 132 9.64 -18.32 13.16
C SER A 132 9.06 -18.81 11.84
N ASN A 133 9.78 -19.63 11.08
CA ASN A 133 9.45 -20.04 9.71
C ASN A 133 9.24 -18.86 8.74
N MET A 134 9.78 -17.69 9.04
CA MET A 134 9.76 -16.53 8.16
C MET A 134 10.88 -16.56 7.11
N VAL A 135 11.93 -17.36 7.35
CA VAL A 135 13.06 -17.50 6.46
C VAL A 135 13.40 -19.00 6.34
N PHE A 136 13.65 -19.44 5.13
CA PHE A 136 14.12 -20.79 4.82
C PHE A 136 15.56 -20.72 4.31
N VAL A 137 16.37 -21.71 4.65
CA VAL A 137 17.69 -21.89 4.05
C VAL A 137 17.49 -22.84 2.88
N ASP A 138 17.76 -22.39 1.65
CA ASP A 138 17.89 -23.30 0.51
C ASP A 138 19.19 -24.08 0.68
N GLU A 139 19.07 -25.39 0.82
CA GLU A 139 20.21 -26.31 0.70
C GLU A 139 20.44 -26.54 -0.81
N GLU A 140 21.49 -25.91 -1.37
CA GLU A 140 22.03 -26.29 -2.68
C GLU A 140 22.80 -27.61 -2.60
#